data_f0988b28bfa6f4124e4aa545c2964a6e
#
_entry.id   f0988b28bfa6f4124e4aa545c2964a6e
#
_cell.length_a   1.000
_cell.length_b   1.000
_cell.length_c   1.000
_cell.angle_alpha   90.00
_cell.angle_beta   90.00
_cell.angle_gamma   90.00
#
_symmetry.space_group_name_H-M   'P 1'
#
loop_
_entity.id
_entity.type
_entity.pdbx_description
1 polymer ?
#
loop_
_entity_poly.entity_id
_entity_poly.type
_entity_poly.pdbx_seq_one_letter_code
_entity_poly.pdbx_strand_id
1 'polypeptide(L)'
;MLGRFQLGTMQGRLVPKLNGRYQAHPKGYWRDEFNAAAEFELELIEFILDYEDADINPLLNDIPAICSAIAETGVGVESVCADYFMVAPLQRVPRSITVLEKLIDASVQLGVRDIVIPCVDQSSLVDGSDTIAFVNVIQSLAEKANAKEVNLSLETDLAPRPFAELLDRIGSKSVTVNYD
;
A
#
# COMPACT_ATOMS: atom_id res chain seq x y z
N MET A 1 17.96 11.51 -21.65
CA MET A 1 16.64 11.04 -22.11
C MET A 1 15.70 11.15 -20.93
N LEU A 2 14.64 11.94 -21.02
CA LEU A 2 13.57 11.92 -20.04
C LEU A 2 12.94 10.53 -20.13
N GLY A 3 12.91 9.78 -19.00
CA GLY A 3 12.26 8.49 -18.95
C GLY A 3 10.79 8.63 -19.37
N ARG A 4 10.23 7.61 -20.01
CA ARG A 4 8.80 7.54 -20.28
C ARG A 4 8.08 7.47 -18.93
N PHE A 5 7.16 8.40 -18.71
CA PHE A 5 6.28 8.33 -17.55
C PHE A 5 5.23 7.24 -17.79
N GLN A 6 5.00 6.41 -16.80
CA GLN A 6 3.89 5.46 -16.79
C GLN A 6 2.68 6.12 -16.12
N LEU A 7 1.51 5.86 -16.69
CA LEU A 7 0.25 6.36 -16.15
C LEU A 7 -0.50 5.21 -15.48
N GLY A 8 -0.97 5.46 -14.28
CA GLY A 8 -1.73 4.50 -13.49
C GLY A 8 -2.93 5.13 -12.81
N THR A 9 -3.70 4.28 -12.15
CA THR A 9 -4.82 4.68 -11.30
C THR A 9 -4.82 3.87 -10.02
N MET A 10 -5.38 4.45 -8.98
CA MET A 10 -5.70 3.71 -7.77
C MET A 10 -6.91 2.82 -7.99
N GLN A 11 -6.89 1.62 -7.42
CA GLN A 11 -7.96 0.64 -7.52
C GLN A 11 -9.31 1.17 -7.00
N GLY A 12 -10.41 0.77 -7.65
CA GLY A 12 -11.77 1.19 -7.33
C GLY A 12 -12.24 2.45 -8.09
N ARG A 13 -11.41 3.02 -8.97
CA ARG A 13 -11.74 4.27 -9.67
C ARG A 13 -12.31 4.07 -11.09
N LEU A 14 -12.06 2.92 -11.72
CA LEU A 14 -12.52 2.64 -13.09
C LEU A 14 -13.76 1.75 -13.15
N VAL A 15 -14.14 1.15 -12.04
CA VAL A 15 -15.27 0.22 -11.92
C VAL A 15 -16.36 0.80 -11.00
N PRO A 16 -17.56 0.19 -10.96
CA PRO A 16 -18.61 0.65 -10.05
C PRO A 16 -18.12 0.73 -8.60
N LYS A 17 -18.49 1.82 -7.93
CA LYS A 17 -18.08 2.08 -6.56
C LYS A 17 -18.56 1.00 -5.60
N LEU A 18 -17.64 0.41 -4.85
CA LEU A 18 -17.99 -0.47 -3.73
C LEU A 18 -18.53 0.36 -2.56
N ASN A 19 -19.80 0.16 -2.20
CA ASN A 19 -20.47 0.90 -1.10
C ASN A 19 -20.37 2.43 -1.22
N GLY A 20 -20.33 2.96 -2.45
CA GLY A 20 -20.22 4.40 -2.71
C GLY A 20 -18.80 4.98 -2.58
N ARG A 21 -17.79 4.17 -2.25
CA ARG A 21 -16.39 4.60 -2.13
C ARG A 21 -15.71 4.64 -3.50
N TYR A 22 -14.92 5.69 -3.74
CA TYR A 22 -14.09 5.83 -4.95
C TYR A 22 -12.78 5.04 -4.87
N GLN A 23 -12.32 4.80 -3.66
CA GLN A 23 -11.08 4.12 -3.36
C GLN A 23 -11.45 2.93 -2.48
N ALA A 24 -11.38 1.74 -3.06
CA ALA A 24 -11.68 0.50 -2.39
C ALA A 24 -11.28 -0.68 -3.26
N HIS A 25 -10.93 -1.81 -2.64
CA HIS A 25 -10.78 -3.05 -3.38
C HIS A 25 -12.14 -3.55 -3.88
N PRO A 26 -12.38 -3.65 -5.22
CA PRO A 26 -13.68 -4.03 -5.77
C PRO A 26 -13.92 -5.54 -5.63
N LYS A 27 -14.26 -5.97 -4.42
CA LYS A 27 -14.51 -7.37 -4.08
C LYS A 27 -15.44 -8.06 -5.07
N GLY A 28 -14.98 -9.17 -5.64
CA GLY A 28 -15.76 -10.00 -6.56
C GLY A 28 -15.69 -9.56 -8.03
N TYR A 29 -15.23 -8.32 -8.31
CA TYR A 29 -15.07 -7.79 -9.68
C TYR A 29 -13.79 -6.97 -9.88
N TRP A 30 -12.80 -7.14 -9.02
CA TRP A 30 -11.53 -6.41 -9.07
C TRP A 30 -10.73 -6.63 -10.38
N ARG A 31 -10.96 -7.78 -11.06
CA ARG A 31 -10.33 -8.06 -12.37
C ARG A 31 -10.86 -7.17 -13.48
N ASP A 32 -12.12 -6.72 -13.37
CA ASP A 32 -12.74 -5.85 -14.38
C ASP A 32 -11.99 -4.51 -14.46
N GLU A 33 -11.36 -4.09 -13.36
CA GLU A 33 -10.58 -2.85 -13.34
C GLU A 33 -9.28 -2.96 -14.16
N PHE A 34 -8.66 -4.13 -14.21
CA PHE A 34 -7.50 -4.37 -15.08
C PHE A 34 -7.90 -4.27 -16.55
N ASN A 35 -9.06 -4.82 -16.94
CA ASN A 35 -9.61 -4.70 -18.28
C ASN A 35 -9.92 -3.23 -18.62
N ALA A 36 -10.59 -2.51 -17.72
CA ALA A 36 -10.89 -1.10 -17.90
C ALA A 36 -9.62 -0.25 -18.01
N ALA A 37 -8.61 -0.50 -17.17
CA ALA A 37 -7.32 0.19 -17.24
C ALA A 37 -6.65 -0.02 -18.61
N ALA A 38 -6.64 -1.25 -19.12
CA ALA A 38 -6.10 -1.56 -20.44
C ALA A 38 -6.88 -0.85 -21.57
N GLU A 39 -8.21 -0.77 -21.50
CA GLU A 39 -9.06 -0.05 -22.45
C GLU A 39 -8.75 1.47 -22.47
N PHE A 40 -8.39 2.04 -21.32
CA PHE A 40 -7.97 3.45 -21.18
C PHE A 40 -6.48 3.66 -21.43
N GLU A 41 -5.75 2.66 -21.88
CA GLU A 41 -4.30 2.71 -22.13
C GLU A 41 -3.49 3.10 -20.87
N LEU A 42 -4.00 2.78 -19.68
CA LEU A 42 -3.25 2.91 -18.44
C LEU A 42 -2.30 1.72 -18.27
N GLU A 43 -1.12 2.00 -17.74
CA GLU A 43 -0.07 1.00 -17.62
C GLU A 43 -0.04 0.34 -16.23
N LEU A 44 -0.62 1.02 -15.22
CA LEU A 44 -0.49 0.62 -13.82
C LEU A 44 -1.80 0.74 -13.06
N ILE A 45 -1.96 -0.14 -12.06
CA ILE A 45 -2.93 -0.02 -10.98
C ILE A 45 -2.18 -0.04 -9.65
N GLU A 46 -2.44 0.94 -8.77
CA GLU A 46 -2.10 0.83 -7.36
C GLU A 46 -3.15 -0.05 -6.67
N PHE A 47 -2.72 -1.21 -6.20
CA PHE A 47 -3.64 -2.21 -5.65
C PHE A 47 -3.94 -1.91 -4.18
N ILE A 48 -5.20 -2.08 -3.76
CA ILE A 48 -5.65 -1.71 -2.40
C ILE A 48 -5.82 -2.95 -1.52
N LEU A 49 -5.35 -2.83 -0.28
CA LEU A 49 -5.75 -3.68 0.83
C LEU A 49 -6.64 -2.88 1.78
N ASP A 50 -7.95 -3.09 1.70
CA ASP A 50 -8.92 -2.59 2.68
C ASP A 50 -8.90 -3.39 3.98
N TYR A 51 -9.38 -2.80 5.09
CA TYR A 51 -9.62 -3.51 6.34
C TYR A 51 -10.79 -4.49 6.23
N GLU A 52 -11.89 -4.02 5.63
CA GLU A 52 -13.04 -4.87 5.35
C GLU A 52 -12.66 -5.92 4.30
N ASP A 53 -13.03 -7.17 4.56
CA ASP A 53 -12.75 -8.28 3.65
C ASP A 53 -11.25 -8.55 3.37
N ALA A 54 -10.34 -8.08 4.20
CA ALA A 54 -8.90 -8.30 4.04
C ALA A 54 -8.56 -9.80 3.91
N ASP A 55 -9.26 -10.65 4.62
CA ASP A 55 -9.03 -12.11 4.62
C ASP A 55 -9.32 -12.76 3.26
N ILE A 56 -10.05 -12.11 2.37
CA ILE A 56 -10.34 -12.60 1.01
C ILE A 56 -9.72 -11.74 -0.09
N ASN A 57 -8.95 -10.71 0.29
CA ASN A 57 -8.22 -9.90 -0.68
C ASN A 57 -7.08 -10.74 -1.30
N PRO A 58 -6.94 -10.76 -2.63
CA PRO A 58 -5.94 -11.59 -3.30
C PRO A 58 -4.50 -11.24 -2.91
N LEU A 59 -4.20 -10.03 -2.44
CA LEU A 59 -2.88 -9.69 -1.89
C LEU A 59 -2.47 -10.59 -0.70
N LEU A 60 -3.42 -11.11 0.05
CA LEU A 60 -3.15 -11.95 1.23
C LEU A 60 -3.34 -13.44 0.98
N ASN A 61 -4.04 -13.83 -0.11
CA ASN A 61 -4.44 -15.24 -0.29
C ASN A 61 -4.22 -15.79 -1.70
N ASP A 62 -4.18 -14.96 -2.76
CA ASP A 62 -4.19 -15.45 -4.15
C ASP A 62 -3.36 -14.55 -5.07
N ILE A 63 -2.07 -14.42 -4.77
CA ILE A 63 -1.13 -13.70 -5.62
C ILE A 63 -1.13 -14.20 -7.07
N PRO A 64 -1.23 -15.52 -7.35
CA PRO A 64 -1.34 -16.01 -8.71
C PRO A 64 -2.49 -15.42 -9.51
N ALA A 65 -3.63 -15.11 -8.86
CA ALA A 65 -4.76 -14.47 -9.54
C ALA A 65 -4.44 -13.05 -10.00
N ILE A 66 -3.63 -12.29 -9.23
CA ILE A 66 -3.17 -10.96 -9.63
C ILE A 66 -2.18 -11.08 -10.78
N CYS A 67 -1.21 -12.00 -10.69
CA CYS A 67 -0.26 -12.27 -11.78
C CYS A 67 -0.97 -12.63 -13.09
N SER A 68 -2.05 -13.41 -13.02
CA SER A 68 -2.87 -13.76 -14.19
C SER A 68 -3.51 -12.51 -14.82
N ALA A 69 -4.11 -11.64 -14.01
CA ALA A 69 -4.70 -10.39 -14.50
C ALA A 69 -3.67 -9.47 -15.18
N ILE A 70 -2.47 -9.36 -14.60
CA ILE A 70 -1.36 -8.61 -15.18
C ILE A 70 -0.95 -9.21 -16.54
N ALA A 71 -0.81 -10.53 -16.60
CA ALA A 71 -0.39 -11.21 -17.83
C ALA A 71 -1.45 -11.12 -18.94
N GLU A 72 -2.73 -11.14 -18.59
CA GLU A 72 -3.87 -11.06 -19.53
C GLU A 72 -4.04 -9.65 -20.12
N THR A 73 -3.77 -8.60 -19.32
CA THR A 73 -4.08 -7.22 -19.70
C THR A 73 -2.85 -6.38 -20.06
N GLY A 74 -1.68 -6.77 -19.58
CA GLY A 74 -0.46 -5.96 -19.66
C GLY A 74 -0.41 -4.79 -18.67
N VAL A 75 -1.44 -4.63 -17.83
CA VAL A 75 -1.48 -3.59 -16.78
C VAL A 75 -0.75 -4.09 -15.55
N GLY A 76 0.29 -3.38 -15.12
CA GLY A 76 1.13 -3.75 -13.98
C GLY A 76 0.56 -3.31 -12.63
N VAL A 77 1.14 -3.90 -11.56
CA VAL A 77 0.98 -3.41 -10.18
C VAL A 77 2.37 -3.09 -9.67
N GLU A 78 2.66 -1.81 -9.42
CA GLU A 78 3.97 -1.35 -8.92
C GLU A 78 3.92 -0.82 -7.49
N SER A 79 2.72 -0.49 -7.01
CA SER A 79 2.47 -0.09 -5.62
C SER A 79 1.23 -0.76 -5.04
N VAL A 80 1.23 -0.87 -3.72
CA VAL A 80 0.10 -1.35 -2.93
C VAL A 80 -0.25 -0.29 -1.90
N CYS A 81 -1.50 0.17 -1.88
CA CYS A 81 -2.00 1.06 -0.83
C CYS A 81 -2.65 0.21 0.28
N ALA A 82 -2.10 0.29 1.49
CA ALA A 82 -2.56 -0.49 2.63
C ALA A 82 -3.55 0.31 3.50
N ASP A 83 -4.71 0.68 2.95
CA ASP A 83 -5.82 1.37 3.66
C ASP A 83 -6.26 0.60 4.91
N TYR A 84 -5.94 -0.68 4.99
CA TYR A 84 -6.11 -1.52 6.17
C TYR A 84 -5.60 -0.84 7.45
N PHE A 85 -4.46 -0.15 7.37
CA PHE A 85 -3.82 0.45 8.54
C PHE A 85 -4.48 1.76 9.00
N MET A 86 -5.38 2.34 8.22
CA MET A 86 -6.20 3.46 8.69
C MET A 86 -7.20 3.01 9.78
N VAL A 87 -7.76 1.79 9.64
CA VAL A 87 -8.72 1.23 10.61
C VAL A 87 -8.01 0.42 11.71
N ALA A 88 -6.92 -0.27 11.36
CA ALA A 88 -6.11 -1.07 12.28
C ALA A 88 -4.65 -0.53 12.31
N PRO A 89 -4.41 0.61 12.98
CA PRO A 89 -3.10 1.26 12.99
C PRO A 89 -1.98 0.37 13.55
N LEU A 90 -0.83 0.37 12.91
CA LEU A 90 0.35 -0.43 13.29
C LEU A 90 0.78 -0.19 14.74
N GLN A 91 0.67 1.06 15.23
CA GLN A 91 1.05 1.44 16.58
C GLN A 91 0.06 0.99 17.65
N ARG A 92 -1.14 0.57 17.28
CA ARG A 92 -2.22 0.23 18.25
C ARG A 92 -2.72 -1.21 18.13
N VAL A 93 -2.58 -1.82 16.95
CA VAL A 93 -3.17 -3.13 16.66
C VAL A 93 -2.09 -4.17 16.36
N PRO A 94 -1.75 -5.08 17.29
CA PRO A 94 -0.66 -6.05 17.09
C PRO A 94 -0.82 -6.94 15.85
N ARG A 95 -2.06 -7.30 15.47
CA ARG A 95 -2.33 -8.11 14.26
C ARG A 95 -1.84 -7.41 12.99
N SER A 96 -1.80 -6.08 12.96
CA SER A 96 -1.38 -5.28 11.80
C SER A 96 0.08 -5.53 11.43
N ILE A 97 0.93 -5.87 12.40
CA ILE A 97 2.32 -6.26 12.17
C ILE A 97 2.38 -7.49 11.25
N THR A 98 1.60 -8.52 11.57
CA THR A 98 1.54 -9.75 10.74
C THR A 98 0.95 -9.48 9.36
N VAL A 99 0.00 -8.54 9.24
CA VAL A 99 -0.55 -8.15 7.94
C VAL A 99 0.52 -7.45 7.09
N LEU A 100 1.29 -6.52 7.67
CA LEU A 100 2.37 -5.85 6.93
C LEU A 100 3.48 -6.83 6.53
N GLU A 101 3.84 -7.79 7.39
CA GLU A 101 4.78 -8.85 7.03
C GLU A 101 4.31 -9.65 5.81
N LYS A 102 3.02 -10.01 5.75
CA LYS A 102 2.43 -10.70 4.60
C LYS A 102 2.44 -9.83 3.35
N LEU A 103 2.14 -8.53 3.48
CA LEU A 103 2.21 -7.60 2.34
C LEU A 103 3.62 -7.46 1.79
N ILE A 104 4.65 -7.40 2.64
CA ILE A 104 6.04 -7.40 2.21
C ILE A 104 6.35 -8.69 1.42
N ASP A 105 5.88 -9.84 1.90
CA ASP A 105 6.08 -11.12 1.20
C ASP A 105 5.31 -11.20 -0.13
N ALA A 106 4.09 -10.65 -0.17
CA ALA A 106 3.26 -10.54 -1.38
C ALA A 106 3.90 -9.60 -2.40
N SER A 107 4.41 -8.45 -1.96
CA SER A 107 5.08 -7.46 -2.82
C SER A 107 6.27 -8.07 -3.55
N VAL A 108 7.08 -8.88 -2.87
CA VAL A 108 8.20 -9.62 -3.52
C VAL A 108 7.69 -10.55 -4.62
N GLN A 109 6.60 -11.28 -4.37
CA GLN A 109 6.04 -12.22 -5.36
C GLN A 109 5.45 -11.51 -6.58
N LEU A 110 4.91 -10.30 -6.40
CA LEU A 110 4.35 -9.47 -7.47
C LEU A 110 5.39 -8.60 -8.19
N GLY A 111 6.59 -8.46 -7.63
CA GLY A 111 7.58 -7.48 -8.09
C GLY A 111 7.26 -6.04 -7.72
N VAL A 112 6.33 -5.84 -6.77
CA VAL A 112 5.95 -4.53 -6.23
C VAL A 112 7.05 -4.00 -5.32
N ARG A 113 7.40 -2.72 -5.48
CA ARG A 113 8.47 -2.09 -4.71
C ARG A 113 7.98 -1.20 -3.58
N ASP A 114 6.79 -0.66 -3.69
CA ASP A 114 6.27 0.34 -2.75
C ASP A 114 4.97 -0.12 -2.09
N ILE A 115 4.98 -0.17 -0.75
CA ILE A 115 3.79 -0.35 0.07
C ILE A 115 3.48 1.01 0.72
N VAL A 116 2.42 1.66 0.26
CA VAL A 116 1.94 2.90 0.86
C VAL A 116 1.24 2.58 2.17
N ILE A 117 1.67 3.24 3.24
CA ILE A 117 1.13 3.09 4.59
C ILE A 117 0.51 4.43 5.00
N PRO A 118 -0.82 4.56 4.93
CA PRO A 118 -1.50 5.77 5.38
C PRO A 118 -1.42 5.91 6.91
N CYS A 119 -0.87 7.05 7.35
CA CYS A 119 -0.79 7.47 8.75
C CYS A 119 -1.56 8.79 8.92
N VAL A 120 -2.82 8.76 8.53
CA VAL A 120 -3.75 9.90 8.49
C VAL A 120 -5.03 9.58 9.26
N ASP A 121 -5.86 10.55 9.54
CA ASP A 121 -7.13 10.39 10.23
C ASP A 121 -7.01 9.59 11.54
N GLN A 122 -7.63 8.41 11.61
CA GLN A 122 -7.60 7.55 12.81
C GLN A 122 -6.23 6.92 13.06
N SER A 123 -5.37 6.83 12.04
CA SER A 123 -4.01 6.32 12.14
C SER A 123 -2.95 7.42 12.25
N SER A 124 -3.37 8.69 12.35
CA SER A 124 -2.48 9.85 12.47
C SER A 124 -1.44 9.70 13.58
N LEU A 125 -0.24 10.22 13.32
CA LEU A 125 0.91 10.17 14.23
C LEU A 125 1.15 11.51 14.97
N VAL A 126 0.14 12.36 15.04
CA VAL A 126 0.23 13.66 15.74
C VAL A 126 0.42 13.47 17.25
N ASP A 127 -0.12 12.40 17.84
CA ASP A 127 0.12 12.06 19.25
C ASP A 127 1.53 11.47 19.45
N GLY A 128 2.26 12.04 20.40
CA GLY A 128 3.65 11.63 20.66
C GLY A 128 3.81 10.19 21.15
N SER A 129 2.83 9.64 21.86
CA SER A 129 2.85 8.24 22.31
C SER A 129 2.66 7.28 21.14
N ASP A 130 1.76 7.59 20.21
CA ASP A 130 1.57 6.85 18.98
C ASP A 130 2.79 6.91 18.08
N THR A 131 3.42 8.08 17.96
CA THR A 131 4.67 8.24 17.20
C THR A 131 5.77 7.33 17.73
N ILE A 132 5.94 7.24 19.06
CA ILE A 132 6.95 6.36 19.67
C ILE A 132 6.63 4.89 19.39
N ALA A 133 5.39 4.49 19.59
CA ALA A 133 4.95 3.12 19.32
C ALA A 133 5.12 2.74 17.84
N PHE A 134 4.77 3.65 16.93
CA PHE A 134 4.94 3.45 15.49
C PHE A 134 6.40 3.27 15.11
N VAL A 135 7.31 4.13 15.59
CA VAL A 135 8.75 4.02 15.32
C VAL A 135 9.27 2.64 15.72
N ASN A 136 8.92 2.17 16.93
CA ASN A 136 9.38 0.87 17.41
C ASN A 136 8.89 -0.29 16.52
N VAL A 137 7.65 -0.24 16.06
CA VAL A 137 7.08 -1.26 15.17
C VAL A 137 7.71 -1.19 13.78
N ILE A 138 7.76 0.02 13.19
CA ILE A 138 8.21 0.16 11.81
C ILE A 138 9.71 -0.15 11.65
N GLN A 139 10.55 0.13 12.64
CA GLN A 139 11.96 -0.22 12.61
C GLN A 139 12.19 -1.71 12.42
N SER A 140 11.46 -2.54 13.14
CA SER A 140 11.60 -4.01 13.01
C SER A 140 11.14 -4.52 11.64
N LEU A 141 10.09 -3.93 11.08
CA LEU A 141 9.55 -4.28 9.75
C LEU A 141 10.40 -3.71 8.61
N ALA A 142 11.00 -2.55 8.82
CA ALA A 142 11.89 -1.92 7.86
C ALA A 142 13.16 -2.77 7.57
N GLU A 143 13.69 -3.49 8.56
CA GLU A 143 14.79 -4.43 8.34
C GLU A 143 14.36 -5.55 7.38
N LYS A 144 13.17 -6.13 7.57
CA LYS A 144 12.61 -7.16 6.68
C LYS A 144 12.35 -6.60 5.28
N ALA A 145 11.76 -5.41 5.20
CA ALA A 145 11.48 -4.74 3.93
C ALA A 145 12.77 -4.42 3.16
N ASN A 146 13.79 -3.89 3.85
CA ASN A 146 15.10 -3.60 3.26
C ASN A 146 15.78 -4.86 2.70
N ALA A 147 15.74 -5.97 3.44
CA ALA A 147 16.32 -7.25 2.99
C ALA A 147 15.61 -7.82 1.74
N LYS A 148 14.39 -7.38 1.46
CA LYS A 148 13.56 -7.80 0.32
C LYS A 148 13.43 -6.73 -0.76
N GLU A 149 14.14 -5.62 -0.62
CA GLU A 149 14.11 -4.49 -1.56
C GLU A 149 12.70 -3.88 -1.76
N VAL A 150 11.89 -3.92 -0.69
CA VAL A 150 10.55 -3.31 -0.64
C VAL A 150 10.61 -2.03 0.19
N ASN A 151 9.99 -0.96 -0.30
CA ASN A 151 9.84 0.28 0.43
C ASN A 151 8.55 0.30 1.24
N LEU A 152 8.62 0.87 2.44
CA LEU A 152 7.46 1.24 3.26
C LEU A 152 7.27 2.75 3.10
N SER A 153 6.37 3.15 2.22
CA SER A 153 6.17 4.55 1.81
C SER A 153 5.10 5.18 2.68
N LEU A 154 5.51 6.07 3.58
CA LEU A 154 4.60 6.70 4.54
C LEU A 154 3.87 7.87 3.90
N GLU A 155 2.55 7.87 4.04
CA GLU A 155 1.67 9.00 3.79
C GLU A 155 1.18 9.54 5.13
N THR A 156 1.31 10.85 5.39
CA THR A 156 1.04 11.40 6.73
C THR A 156 0.50 12.82 6.66
N ASP A 157 -0.34 13.15 7.64
CA ASP A 157 -0.84 14.50 7.91
C ASP A 157 0.13 15.36 8.76
N LEU A 158 1.32 14.84 9.08
CA LEU A 158 2.34 15.60 9.78
C LEU A 158 2.86 16.74 8.90
N ALA A 159 3.13 17.89 9.53
CA ALA A 159 3.83 18.97 8.86
C ALA A 159 5.26 18.52 8.44
N PRO A 160 5.89 19.15 7.43
CA PRO A 160 7.16 18.68 6.86
C PRO A 160 8.29 18.45 7.87
N ARG A 161 8.43 19.33 8.86
CA ARG A 161 9.49 19.19 9.87
C ARG A 161 9.27 18.02 10.83
N PRO A 162 8.11 17.85 11.49
CA PRO A 162 7.81 16.64 12.26
C PRO A 162 7.92 15.34 11.44
N PHE A 163 7.57 15.35 10.17
CA PHE A 163 7.72 14.18 9.31
C PHE A 163 9.21 13.85 9.05
N ALA A 164 10.04 14.84 8.77
CA ALA A 164 11.48 14.63 8.64
C ALA A 164 12.08 14.06 9.94
N GLU A 165 11.71 14.63 11.10
CA GLU A 165 12.14 14.14 12.42
C GLU A 165 11.67 12.68 12.68
N LEU A 166 10.48 12.28 12.19
CA LEU A 166 9.99 10.90 12.24
C LEU A 166 10.88 9.97 11.41
N LEU A 167 11.19 10.34 10.17
CA LEU A 167 12.05 9.55 9.27
C LEU A 167 13.47 9.40 9.85
N ASP A 168 14.05 10.46 10.41
CA ASP A 168 15.35 10.42 11.08
C ASP A 168 15.35 9.46 12.27
N ARG A 169 14.27 9.46 13.06
CA ARG A 169 14.11 8.53 14.20
C ARG A 169 13.96 7.06 13.75
N ILE A 170 13.27 6.82 12.64
CA ILE A 170 13.16 5.47 12.07
C ILE A 170 14.52 5.02 11.54
N GLY A 171 15.25 5.89 10.84
CA GLY A 171 16.63 5.66 10.42
C GLY A 171 16.81 4.54 9.39
N SER A 172 15.80 4.24 8.57
CA SER A 172 15.86 3.18 7.57
C SER A 172 15.69 3.71 6.15
N LYS A 173 16.50 3.20 5.21
CA LYS A 173 16.43 3.56 3.80
C LYS A 173 15.21 2.97 3.08
N SER A 174 14.62 1.91 3.61
CA SER A 174 13.42 1.29 3.09
C SER A 174 12.13 1.95 3.60
N VAL A 175 12.24 2.96 4.46
CA VAL A 175 11.09 3.80 4.84
C VAL A 175 11.20 5.11 4.08
N THR A 176 10.24 5.33 3.21
CA THR A 176 10.23 6.43 2.24
C THR A 176 8.98 7.31 2.40
N VAL A 177 8.85 8.32 1.59
CA VAL A 177 7.73 9.25 1.58
C VAL A 177 6.80 8.92 0.43
N ASN A 178 5.52 8.75 0.71
CA ASN A 178 4.46 8.90 -0.28
C ASN A 178 3.95 10.34 -0.20
N TYR A 179 3.96 11.03 -1.32
CA TYR A 179 3.46 12.39 -1.45
C TYR A 179 2.16 12.38 -2.25
N ASP A 180 1.06 12.69 -1.59
CA ASP A 180 -0.27 12.83 -2.18
C ASP A 180 -0.80 14.27 -2.01
#